data_c73ce94ff26b3559ca7aee5e6cf72bc1
#
_entry.id   c73ce94ff26b3559ca7aee5e6cf72bc1
#
_cell.length_a   1.000
_cell.length_b   1.000
_cell.length_c   1.000
_cell.angle_alpha   90.00
_cell.angle_beta   90.00
_cell.angle_gamma   90.00
#
_symmetry.space_group_name_H-M   'P 1'
#
loop_
_entity.id
_entity.type
_entity.pdbx_description
1 polymer ?
#
loop_
_entity_poly.entity_id
_entity_poly.type
_entity_poly.pdbx_seq_one_letter_code
_entity_poly.pdbx_strand_id
1 'polypeptide(L)'
;LGDMPMMLGPERSKLSKRHGATSVEEFRSQGYLAPAIVNYLTLLGWAPDAEQEIIDLPTTVQEFELEKMSKKAAIYDTKKLTWLNGHYLNSMPLTEIVKEVEPFFVESGLVTAAWIKEHQEFFNHLIDVVRVRVKTLQEVVDASTYFFKDFTEYDAKGVAKQFKDGAAELLQYCREQLAALPEFTLAPTEKCYNDIAAAKGLGLGKVIQPSRLALTGRTVSPGMYDVMTLLGGE
;
A
#
# COMPACT_ATOMS: atom_id res chain seq x y z
N LEU A 1 15.64 5.99 39.99
CA LEU A 1 14.38 5.39 39.60
C LEU A 1 13.57 6.48 38.90
N GLY A 2 13.19 6.24 37.66
CA GLY A 2 12.31 7.13 36.89
C GLY A 2 11.01 6.40 36.59
N ASP A 3 9.87 7.04 36.86
CA ASP A 3 8.56 6.54 36.49
C ASP A 3 8.20 7.09 35.12
N MET A 4 7.90 6.19 34.17
CA MET A 4 7.39 6.56 32.85
C MET A 4 5.88 6.83 32.94
N PRO A 5 5.39 7.90 32.30
CA PRO A 5 3.95 8.17 32.27
C PRO A 5 3.21 7.07 31.51
N MET A 6 1.96 6.86 31.87
CA MET A 6 1.08 5.86 31.25
C MET A 6 0.74 6.25 29.82
N MET A 7 0.70 5.27 28.91
CA MET A 7 0.15 5.46 27.57
C MET A 7 -1.40 5.42 27.63
N LEU A 8 -2.02 6.39 27.01
CA LEU A 8 -3.46 6.54 26.93
C LEU A 8 -3.98 6.22 25.52
N GLY A 9 -5.18 5.68 25.46
CA GLY A 9 -5.92 5.57 24.20
C GLY A 9 -6.42 6.94 23.70
N PRO A 10 -7.05 6.99 22.51
CA PRO A 10 -7.56 8.23 21.90
C PRO A 10 -8.53 9.01 22.82
N GLU A 11 -9.30 8.30 23.62
CA GLU A 11 -10.27 8.89 24.58
C GLU A 11 -9.61 9.31 25.90
N ARG A 12 -8.27 9.33 25.98
CA ARG A 12 -7.49 9.60 27.19
C ARG A 12 -7.75 8.60 28.35
N SER A 13 -8.32 7.44 28.05
CA SER A 13 -8.42 6.30 28.95
C SER A 13 -7.18 5.41 28.84
N LYS A 14 -6.96 4.53 29.85
CA LYS A 14 -5.85 3.58 29.80
C LYS A 14 -5.87 2.77 28.49
N LEU A 15 -4.73 2.70 27.80
CA LEU A 15 -4.59 1.88 26.59
C LEU A 15 -4.94 0.41 26.88
N SER A 16 -5.75 -0.20 26.03
CA SER A 16 -6.21 -1.58 26.17
C SER A 16 -6.39 -2.23 24.80
N LYS A 17 -6.54 -3.56 24.76
CA LYS A 17 -6.72 -4.34 23.52
C LYS A 17 -7.87 -3.85 22.62
N ARG A 18 -8.90 -3.22 23.16
CA ARG A 18 -9.99 -2.63 22.38
C ARG A 18 -9.59 -1.43 21.50
N HIS A 19 -8.39 -0.89 21.71
CA HIS A 19 -7.83 0.21 20.90
C HIS A 19 -6.99 -0.27 19.71
N GLY A 20 -6.99 -1.57 19.42
CA GLY A 20 -6.22 -2.21 18.36
C GLY A 20 -5.00 -2.97 18.88
N ALA A 21 -3.99 -3.14 18.03
CA ALA A 21 -2.76 -3.81 18.38
C ALA A 21 -2.06 -3.13 19.57
N THR A 22 -1.65 -3.91 20.58
CA THR A 22 -1.01 -3.44 21.80
C THR A 22 0.27 -4.21 22.14
N SER A 23 0.58 -5.26 21.38
CA SER A 23 1.83 -6.01 21.49
C SER A 23 2.67 -5.92 20.21
N VAL A 24 3.96 -6.19 20.32
CA VAL A 24 4.88 -6.19 19.16
C VAL A 24 4.45 -7.26 18.15
N GLU A 25 4.02 -8.41 18.62
CA GLU A 25 3.53 -9.51 17.79
C GLU A 25 2.28 -9.12 17.00
N GLU A 26 1.36 -8.41 17.64
CA GLU A 26 0.14 -7.90 16.97
C GLU A 26 0.49 -6.88 15.89
N PHE A 27 1.41 -5.95 16.15
CA PHE A 27 1.89 -5.02 15.13
C PHE A 27 2.56 -5.74 13.97
N ARG A 28 3.42 -6.71 14.26
CA ARG A 28 4.07 -7.52 13.23
C ARG A 28 3.06 -8.26 12.36
N SER A 29 2.08 -8.93 12.97
CA SER A 29 1.05 -9.68 12.24
C SER A 29 0.15 -8.79 11.38
N GLN A 30 -0.02 -7.52 11.72
CA GLN A 30 -0.73 -6.53 10.93
C GLN A 30 0.13 -5.88 9.83
N GLY A 31 1.39 -6.26 9.72
CA GLY A 31 2.30 -5.80 8.68
C GLY A 31 2.95 -4.44 8.94
N TYR A 32 3.12 -4.09 10.22
CA TYR A 32 3.94 -2.95 10.60
C TYR A 32 5.42 -3.31 10.60
N LEU A 33 6.25 -2.43 10.03
CA LEU A 33 7.70 -2.58 9.94
C LEU A 33 8.38 -2.19 11.26
N ALA A 34 9.38 -2.95 11.67
CA ALA A 34 10.10 -2.68 12.90
C ALA A 34 10.67 -1.25 13.00
N PRO A 35 11.29 -0.65 11.96
CA PRO A 35 11.75 0.73 12.01
C PRO A 35 10.62 1.74 12.27
N ALA A 36 9.43 1.52 11.71
CA ALA A 36 8.28 2.39 11.92
C ALA A 36 7.79 2.34 13.37
N ILE A 37 7.72 1.13 13.96
CA ILE A 37 7.35 0.93 15.36
C ILE A 37 8.36 1.61 16.28
N VAL A 38 9.65 1.41 16.05
CA VAL A 38 10.72 2.04 16.86
C VAL A 38 10.62 3.56 16.79
N ASN A 39 10.51 4.13 15.60
CA ASN A 39 10.36 5.58 15.42
C ASN A 39 9.11 6.10 16.14
N TYR A 40 7.98 5.42 15.98
CA TYR A 40 6.74 5.81 16.64
C TYR A 40 6.84 5.80 18.17
N LEU A 41 7.39 4.71 18.74
CA LEU A 41 7.58 4.59 20.20
C LEU A 41 8.53 5.64 20.74
N THR A 42 9.58 5.98 19.98
CA THR A 42 10.51 7.07 20.33
C THR A 42 9.74 8.39 20.51
N LEU A 43 8.87 8.73 19.57
CA LEU A 43 8.08 9.98 19.61
C LEU A 43 7.00 10.02 20.70
N LEU A 44 6.63 8.88 21.28
CA LEU A 44 5.63 8.87 22.37
C LEU A 44 6.16 9.43 23.69
N GLY A 45 7.44 9.33 23.93
CA GLY A 45 8.03 9.75 25.21
C GLY A 45 9.19 10.71 25.11
N TRP A 46 9.67 10.96 23.90
CA TRP A 46 10.81 11.81 23.63
C TRP A 46 10.62 12.59 22.33
N ALA A 47 11.20 13.74 22.20
CA ALA A 47 11.24 14.51 20.96
C ALA A 47 12.65 15.06 20.75
N PRO A 48 13.19 14.99 19.52
CA PRO A 48 14.44 15.65 19.17
C PRO A 48 14.28 17.17 19.26
N ASP A 49 15.41 17.89 19.27
CA ASP A 49 15.41 19.37 19.29
C ASP A 49 14.82 19.98 18.01
N ALA A 50 14.93 19.28 16.89
CA ALA A 50 14.23 19.62 15.67
C ALA A 50 12.83 18.97 15.65
N GLU A 51 11.82 19.66 15.12
CA GLU A 51 10.47 19.12 14.91
C GLU A 51 10.47 18.00 13.84
N GLN A 52 11.32 16.99 14.00
CA GLN A 52 11.43 15.85 13.10
C GLN A 52 10.49 14.74 13.57
N GLU A 53 9.70 14.23 12.64
CA GLU A 53 8.82 13.08 12.91
C GLU A 53 9.41 11.76 12.40
N ILE A 54 10.31 11.83 11.41
CA ILE A 54 11.01 10.65 10.88
C ILE A 54 12.41 10.63 11.50
N ILE A 55 12.63 9.67 12.40
CA ILE A 55 13.90 9.54 13.13
C ILE A 55 14.28 8.08 13.12
N ASP A 56 15.41 7.76 12.51
CA ASP A 56 15.93 6.40 12.51
C ASP A 56 16.58 6.03 13.87
N LEU A 57 16.78 4.75 14.08
CA LEU A 57 17.36 4.23 15.33
C LEU A 57 18.77 4.76 15.57
N PRO A 58 19.70 4.84 14.60
CA PRO A 58 21.02 5.44 14.80
C PRO A 58 20.94 6.89 15.31
N THR A 59 20.13 7.73 14.68
CA THR A 59 19.90 9.11 15.11
C THR A 59 19.31 9.17 16.53
N THR A 60 18.30 8.33 16.79
CA THR A 60 17.70 8.22 18.14
C THR A 60 18.76 7.89 19.19
N VAL A 61 19.65 6.92 18.93
CA VAL A 61 20.71 6.53 19.87
C VAL A 61 21.72 7.66 20.13
N GLN A 62 22.02 8.48 19.11
CA GLN A 62 22.95 9.60 19.22
C GLN A 62 22.36 10.80 19.97
N GLU A 63 21.08 11.09 19.75
CA GLU A 63 20.45 12.31 20.26
C GLU A 63 19.63 12.10 21.53
N PHE A 64 19.38 10.85 21.93
CA PHE A 64 18.55 10.52 23.08
C PHE A 64 19.17 10.99 24.38
N GLU A 65 18.44 11.84 25.11
CA GLU A 65 18.78 12.35 26.43
C GLU A 65 17.61 12.08 27.39
N LEU A 66 17.89 11.51 28.55
CA LEU A 66 16.87 11.20 29.55
C LEU A 66 16.19 12.46 30.09
N GLU A 67 16.91 13.58 30.14
CA GLU A 67 16.40 14.86 30.59
C GLU A 67 15.31 15.43 29.70
N LYS A 68 15.33 15.09 28.41
CA LYS A 68 14.35 15.51 27.39
C LYS A 68 13.12 14.62 27.34
N MET A 69 13.04 13.60 28.19
CA MET A 69 11.87 12.75 28.24
C MET A 69 10.63 13.50 28.73
N SER A 70 9.52 13.30 28.02
CA SER A 70 8.23 13.88 28.37
C SER A 70 7.71 13.29 29.68
N LYS A 71 7.32 14.16 30.62
CA LYS A 71 6.62 13.78 31.86
C LYS A 71 5.10 13.68 31.68
N LYS A 72 4.59 13.99 30.48
CA LYS A 72 3.17 13.94 30.17
C LYS A 72 2.79 12.56 29.63
N ALA A 73 1.59 12.09 29.94
CA ALA A 73 1.05 10.87 29.35
C ALA A 73 0.95 11.02 27.82
N ALA A 74 1.51 10.05 27.10
CA ALA A 74 1.43 10.00 25.65
C ALA A 74 0.08 9.41 25.22
N ILE A 75 -0.51 10.00 24.18
CA ILE A 75 -1.74 9.48 23.56
C ILE A 75 -1.32 8.59 22.39
N TYR A 76 -1.80 7.36 22.40
CA TYR A 76 -1.60 6.42 21.30
C TYR A 76 -2.43 6.83 20.09
N ASP A 77 -1.77 7.12 18.98
CA ASP A 77 -2.38 7.53 17.71
C ASP A 77 -2.05 6.53 16.59
N THR A 78 -3.01 5.66 16.30
CA THR A 78 -2.88 4.66 15.24
C THR A 78 -2.68 5.30 13.86
N LYS A 79 -3.29 6.47 13.61
CA LYS A 79 -3.15 7.17 12.31
C LYS A 79 -1.72 7.62 12.09
N LYS A 80 -1.08 8.16 13.13
CA LYS A 80 0.33 8.56 13.08
C LYS A 80 1.24 7.36 12.87
N LEU A 81 1.01 6.25 13.58
CA LEU A 81 1.77 5.02 13.38
C LEU A 81 1.62 4.49 11.94
N THR A 82 0.39 4.44 11.44
CA THR A 82 0.11 3.97 10.07
C THR A 82 0.77 4.88 9.02
N TRP A 83 0.76 6.20 9.23
CA TRP A 83 1.45 7.15 8.36
C TRP A 83 2.96 6.91 8.37
N LEU A 84 3.58 6.76 9.54
CA LEU A 84 5.01 6.43 9.68
C LEU A 84 5.33 5.12 8.96
N ASN A 85 4.51 4.09 9.14
CA ASN A 85 4.71 2.81 8.49
C ASN A 85 4.68 2.94 6.96
N GLY A 86 3.73 3.70 6.43
CA GLY A 86 3.66 4.01 4.99
C GLY A 86 4.90 4.76 4.49
N HIS A 87 5.48 5.64 5.31
CA HIS A 87 6.73 6.30 4.97
C HIS A 87 7.88 5.28 4.83
N TYR A 88 8.08 4.42 5.84
CA TYR A 88 9.12 3.39 5.80
C TYR A 88 8.91 2.38 4.68
N LEU A 89 7.67 1.96 4.44
CA LEU A 89 7.31 1.06 3.35
C LEU A 89 7.75 1.61 1.98
N ASN A 90 7.68 2.93 1.81
CA ASN A 90 8.07 3.61 0.56
C ASN A 90 9.56 3.97 0.49
N SER A 91 10.20 4.30 1.61
CA SER A 91 11.58 4.81 1.63
C SER A 91 12.64 3.72 1.80
N MET A 92 12.28 2.57 2.38
CA MET A 92 13.21 1.45 2.52
C MET A 92 13.55 0.84 1.16
N PRO A 93 14.77 0.24 1.01
CA PRO A 93 15.15 -0.47 -0.19
C PRO A 93 14.13 -1.55 -0.57
N LEU A 94 13.79 -1.65 -1.86
CA LEU A 94 12.82 -2.64 -2.35
C LEU A 94 13.18 -4.07 -1.93
N THR A 95 14.46 -4.41 -1.95
CA THR A 95 14.95 -5.74 -1.58
C THR A 95 14.65 -6.10 -0.11
N GLU A 96 14.60 -5.12 0.79
CA GLU A 96 14.22 -5.32 2.18
C GLU A 96 12.70 -5.49 2.29
N ILE A 97 11.93 -4.63 1.63
CA ILE A 97 10.47 -4.73 1.64
C ILE A 97 10.00 -6.06 1.03
N VAL A 98 10.61 -6.53 -0.04
CA VAL A 98 10.31 -7.84 -0.64
C VAL A 98 10.51 -8.97 0.37
N LYS A 99 11.61 -8.96 1.13
CA LYS A 99 11.86 -9.96 2.18
C LYS A 99 10.82 -9.91 3.31
N GLU A 100 10.43 -8.71 3.71
CA GLU A 100 9.44 -8.51 4.78
C GLU A 100 8.02 -8.92 4.36
N VAL A 101 7.65 -8.72 3.09
CA VAL A 101 6.30 -9.00 2.59
C VAL A 101 6.11 -10.44 2.11
N GLU A 102 7.17 -11.13 1.72
CA GLU A 102 7.13 -12.52 1.20
C GLU A 102 6.36 -13.48 2.15
N PRO A 103 6.62 -13.50 3.48
CA PRO A 103 5.88 -14.37 4.39
C PRO A 103 4.37 -14.12 4.37
N PHE A 104 3.93 -12.87 4.22
CA PHE A 104 2.51 -12.51 4.15
C PHE A 104 1.83 -13.06 2.91
N PHE A 105 2.51 -13.01 1.75
CA PHE A 105 2.00 -13.61 0.51
C PHE A 105 1.88 -15.13 0.62
N VAL A 106 2.88 -15.79 1.21
CA VAL A 106 2.86 -17.24 1.42
C VAL A 106 1.76 -17.64 2.39
N GLU A 107 1.63 -16.93 3.52
CA GLU A 107 0.60 -17.19 4.54
C GLU A 107 -0.82 -16.96 3.99
N SER A 108 -1.01 -15.97 3.13
CA SER A 108 -2.29 -15.70 2.46
C SER A 108 -2.70 -16.82 1.48
N GLY A 109 -1.77 -17.68 1.08
CA GLY A 109 -1.99 -18.73 0.09
C GLY A 109 -2.15 -18.21 -1.35
N LEU A 110 -1.83 -16.96 -1.62
CA LEU A 110 -1.83 -16.41 -3.00
C LEU A 110 -0.73 -17.04 -3.85
N VAL A 111 0.45 -17.20 -3.28
CA VAL A 111 1.62 -17.81 -3.92
C VAL A 111 2.41 -18.66 -2.93
N THR A 112 3.32 -19.48 -3.44
CA THR A 112 4.29 -20.23 -2.63
C THR A 112 5.66 -19.55 -2.67
N ALA A 113 6.53 -19.84 -1.70
CA ALA A 113 7.92 -19.36 -1.71
C ALA A 113 8.69 -19.84 -2.97
N ALA A 114 8.39 -21.05 -3.46
CA ALA A 114 8.96 -21.57 -4.70
C ALA A 114 8.54 -20.72 -5.91
N TRP A 115 7.26 -20.37 -5.99
CA TRP A 115 6.74 -19.51 -7.06
C TRP A 115 7.41 -18.13 -7.05
N ILE A 116 7.54 -17.50 -5.86
CA ILE A 116 8.20 -16.19 -5.72
C ILE A 116 9.63 -16.26 -6.24
N LYS A 117 10.38 -17.31 -5.88
CA LYS A 117 11.75 -17.51 -6.33
C LYS A 117 11.86 -17.66 -7.84
N GLU A 118 10.92 -18.38 -8.46
CA GLU A 118 10.86 -18.59 -9.90
C GLU A 118 10.46 -17.30 -10.64
N HIS A 119 9.61 -16.45 -10.04
CA HIS A 119 9.08 -15.24 -10.66
C HIS A 119 9.58 -13.97 -9.94
N GLN A 120 10.83 -13.95 -9.51
CA GLN A 120 11.39 -12.89 -8.66
C GLN A 120 11.29 -11.50 -9.26
N GLU A 121 11.52 -11.36 -10.57
CA GLU A 121 11.45 -10.07 -11.27
C GLU A 121 10.01 -9.53 -11.26
N PHE A 122 9.04 -10.38 -11.59
CA PHE A 122 7.63 -10.02 -11.53
C PHE A 122 7.22 -9.62 -10.10
N PHE A 123 7.60 -10.43 -9.11
CA PHE A 123 7.25 -10.17 -7.72
C PHE A 123 7.86 -8.87 -7.22
N ASN A 124 9.13 -8.60 -7.51
CA ASN A 124 9.78 -7.33 -7.16
C ASN A 124 9.07 -6.14 -7.80
N HIS A 125 8.73 -6.23 -9.08
CA HIS A 125 8.03 -5.16 -9.78
C HIS A 125 6.63 -4.94 -9.21
N LEU A 126 5.87 -6.01 -8.93
CA LEU A 126 4.57 -5.95 -8.29
C LEU A 126 4.64 -5.21 -6.94
N ILE A 127 5.58 -5.60 -6.08
CA ILE A 127 5.75 -4.97 -4.77
C ILE A 127 6.10 -3.50 -4.90
N ASP A 128 6.99 -3.13 -5.81
CA ASP A 128 7.37 -1.73 -6.03
C ASP A 128 6.20 -0.86 -6.49
N VAL A 129 5.38 -1.39 -7.37
CA VAL A 129 4.18 -0.70 -7.89
C VAL A 129 3.08 -0.56 -6.81
N VAL A 130 2.87 -1.60 -5.99
CA VAL A 130 1.77 -1.62 -5.02
C VAL A 130 2.11 -0.87 -3.74
N ARG A 131 3.35 -0.96 -3.22
CA ARG A 131 3.75 -0.40 -1.92
C ARG A 131 3.50 1.11 -1.79
N VAL A 132 3.53 1.85 -2.89
CA VAL A 132 3.32 3.31 -2.89
C VAL A 132 1.89 3.74 -2.58
N ARG A 133 0.93 2.81 -2.63
CA ARG A 133 -0.50 3.08 -2.45
C ARG A 133 -1.08 2.57 -1.14
N VAL A 134 -0.29 1.88 -0.36
CA VAL A 134 -0.71 1.19 0.87
C VAL A 134 0.16 1.60 2.05
N LYS A 135 -0.21 1.17 3.25
CA LYS A 135 0.45 1.60 4.50
C LYS A 135 1.04 0.45 5.30
N THR A 136 0.62 -0.80 5.06
CA THR A 136 1.11 -1.98 5.76
C THR A 136 1.46 -3.10 4.79
N LEU A 137 2.28 -4.07 5.24
CA LEU A 137 2.61 -5.25 4.43
C LEU A 137 1.36 -6.11 4.14
N GLN A 138 0.41 -6.17 5.08
CA GLN A 138 -0.86 -6.86 4.85
C GLN A 138 -1.65 -6.19 3.73
N GLU A 139 -1.71 -4.85 3.71
CA GLU A 139 -2.37 -4.12 2.63
C GLU A 139 -1.71 -4.31 1.27
N VAL A 140 -0.38 -4.57 1.21
CA VAL A 140 0.30 -4.95 -0.05
C VAL A 140 -0.30 -6.24 -0.60
N VAL A 141 -0.47 -7.26 0.25
CA VAL A 141 -1.09 -8.53 -0.14
C VAL A 141 -2.52 -8.32 -0.62
N ASP A 142 -3.33 -7.61 0.18
CA ASP A 142 -4.74 -7.37 -0.12
C ASP A 142 -4.92 -6.59 -1.43
N ALA A 143 -4.05 -5.61 -1.69
CA ALA A 143 -4.07 -4.82 -2.92
C ALA A 143 -3.57 -5.59 -4.15
N SER A 144 -2.87 -6.71 -3.95
CA SER A 144 -2.30 -7.54 -5.02
C SER A 144 -3.17 -8.73 -5.42
N THR A 145 -4.29 -8.97 -4.74
CA THR A 145 -5.10 -10.19 -4.90
C THR A 145 -5.51 -10.46 -6.34
N TYR A 146 -5.93 -9.42 -7.08
CA TYR A 146 -6.41 -9.56 -8.46
C TYR A 146 -5.31 -9.89 -9.50
N PHE A 147 -4.04 -9.86 -9.12
CA PHE A 147 -2.94 -10.36 -9.97
C PHE A 147 -2.80 -11.89 -9.92
N PHE A 148 -3.39 -12.54 -8.92
CA PHE A 148 -3.23 -13.97 -8.66
C PHE A 148 -4.52 -14.77 -8.68
N LYS A 149 -5.64 -14.09 -8.47
CA LYS A 149 -6.97 -14.74 -8.40
C LYS A 149 -8.00 -13.88 -9.10
N ASP A 150 -8.89 -14.54 -9.85
CA ASP A 150 -10.09 -13.89 -10.34
C ASP A 150 -10.95 -13.42 -9.16
N PHE A 151 -11.52 -12.23 -9.31
CA PHE A 151 -12.45 -11.69 -8.34
C PHE A 151 -13.88 -11.91 -8.84
N THR A 152 -14.79 -12.19 -7.91
CA THR A 152 -16.20 -12.46 -8.19
C THR A 152 -17.09 -11.25 -7.93
N GLU A 153 -16.59 -10.29 -7.18
CA GLU A 153 -17.34 -9.11 -6.76
C GLU A 153 -16.64 -7.83 -7.18
N TYR A 154 -17.43 -6.89 -7.68
CA TYR A 154 -17.00 -5.54 -7.98
C TYR A 154 -17.40 -4.58 -6.86
N ASP A 155 -16.62 -3.52 -6.65
CA ASP A 155 -17.04 -2.40 -5.80
C ASP A 155 -18.39 -1.84 -6.25
N ALA A 156 -19.42 -1.97 -5.41
CA ALA A 156 -20.80 -1.62 -5.77
C ALA A 156 -20.96 -0.14 -6.13
N LYS A 157 -20.23 0.77 -5.43
CA LYS A 157 -20.24 2.20 -5.76
C LYS A 157 -19.52 2.46 -7.08
N GLY A 158 -18.46 1.68 -7.33
CA GLY A 158 -17.73 1.69 -8.59
C GLY A 158 -18.63 1.29 -9.75
N VAL A 159 -19.35 0.18 -9.63
CA VAL A 159 -20.31 -0.29 -10.66
C VAL A 159 -21.34 0.79 -10.96
N ALA A 160 -22.01 1.32 -9.94
CA ALA A 160 -23.02 2.37 -10.12
C ALA A 160 -22.49 3.65 -10.80
N LYS A 161 -21.20 3.94 -10.63
CA LYS A 161 -20.56 5.14 -11.18
C LYS A 161 -19.95 4.92 -12.56
N GLN A 162 -19.32 3.76 -12.79
CA GLN A 162 -18.49 3.52 -13.97
C GLN A 162 -19.14 2.62 -15.02
N PHE A 163 -19.99 1.66 -14.64
CA PHE A 163 -20.67 0.77 -15.58
C PHE A 163 -22.05 1.32 -15.95
N LYS A 164 -22.04 2.51 -16.55
CA LYS A 164 -23.23 3.18 -17.10
C LYS A 164 -23.43 2.83 -18.57
N ASP A 165 -24.49 3.38 -19.15
CA ASP A 165 -24.79 3.21 -20.57
C ASP A 165 -23.58 3.58 -21.45
N GLY A 166 -23.23 2.69 -22.38
CA GLY A 166 -22.04 2.82 -23.22
C GLY A 166 -20.73 2.33 -22.62
N ALA A 167 -20.68 1.89 -21.33
CA ALA A 167 -19.46 1.41 -20.71
C ALA A 167 -18.98 0.09 -21.34
N ALA A 168 -19.89 -0.81 -21.69
CA ALA A 168 -19.55 -2.09 -22.30
C ALA A 168 -18.91 -1.89 -23.69
N GLU A 169 -19.47 -1.02 -24.51
CA GLU A 169 -18.94 -0.67 -25.82
C GLU A 169 -17.58 0.02 -25.73
N LEU A 170 -17.40 0.90 -24.72
CA LEU A 170 -16.11 1.53 -24.46
C LEU A 170 -15.06 0.51 -24.06
N LEU A 171 -15.37 -0.38 -23.13
CA LEU A 171 -14.46 -1.44 -22.68
C LEU A 171 -14.12 -2.41 -23.81
N GLN A 172 -15.09 -2.78 -24.64
CA GLN A 172 -14.85 -3.60 -25.80
C GLN A 172 -13.89 -2.90 -26.78
N TYR A 173 -14.08 -1.62 -27.03
CA TYR A 173 -13.20 -0.83 -27.89
C TYR A 173 -11.80 -0.74 -27.29
N CYS A 174 -11.66 -0.50 -25.98
CA CYS A 174 -10.36 -0.52 -25.30
C CYS A 174 -9.65 -1.87 -25.49
N ARG A 175 -10.37 -2.98 -25.30
CA ARG A 175 -9.83 -4.33 -25.48
C ARG A 175 -9.29 -4.53 -26.90
N GLU A 176 -10.03 -4.12 -27.91
CA GLU A 176 -9.64 -4.25 -29.32
C GLU A 176 -8.39 -3.43 -29.64
N GLN A 177 -8.30 -2.20 -29.14
CA GLN A 177 -7.13 -1.35 -29.35
C GLN A 177 -5.89 -1.88 -28.63
N LEU A 178 -6.05 -2.38 -27.39
CA LEU A 178 -4.96 -2.98 -26.64
C LEU A 178 -4.44 -4.26 -27.28
N ALA A 179 -5.36 -5.13 -27.78
CA ALA A 179 -5.01 -6.37 -28.47
C ALA A 179 -4.26 -6.13 -29.79
N ALA A 180 -4.40 -4.95 -30.38
CA ALA A 180 -3.70 -4.57 -31.61
C ALA A 180 -2.29 -3.98 -31.35
N LEU A 181 -1.89 -3.79 -30.08
CA LEU A 181 -0.56 -3.28 -29.78
C LEU A 181 0.51 -4.30 -30.15
N PRO A 182 1.58 -3.88 -30.83
CA PRO A 182 2.69 -4.76 -31.18
C PRO A 182 3.51 -5.17 -29.96
N GLU A 183 3.47 -4.35 -28.91
CA GLU A 183 4.20 -4.53 -27.68
C GLU A 183 3.35 -4.05 -26.49
N PHE A 184 3.17 -4.92 -25.50
CA PHE A 184 2.35 -4.64 -24.33
C PHE A 184 3.21 -4.17 -23.16
N THR A 185 3.74 -2.95 -23.29
CA THR A 185 4.58 -2.28 -22.29
C THR A 185 3.98 -0.95 -21.88
N LEU A 186 4.58 -0.28 -20.88
CA LEU A 186 4.01 0.89 -20.22
C LEU A 186 3.71 2.04 -21.21
N ALA A 187 4.68 2.45 -22.02
CA ALA A 187 4.53 3.59 -22.93
C ALA A 187 3.52 3.33 -24.09
N PRO A 188 3.53 2.18 -24.80
CA PRO A 188 2.51 1.86 -25.77
C PRO A 188 1.11 1.78 -25.18
N THR A 189 0.96 1.20 -23.97
CA THR A 189 -0.34 1.11 -23.29
C THR A 189 -0.88 2.49 -22.92
N GLU A 190 -0.03 3.36 -22.37
CA GLU A 190 -0.39 4.74 -22.07
C GLU A 190 -0.81 5.52 -23.32
N LYS A 191 -0.02 5.41 -24.41
CA LYS A 191 -0.33 6.05 -25.68
C LYS A 191 -1.68 5.55 -26.22
N CYS A 192 -1.94 4.26 -26.17
CA CYS A 192 -3.20 3.66 -26.62
C CYS A 192 -4.40 4.28 -25.89
N TYR A 193 -4.35 4.44 -24.57
CA TYR A 193 -5.43 5.06 -23.81
C TYR A 193 -5.62 6.55 -24.12
N ASN A 194 -4.55 7.29 -24.37
CA ASN A 194 -4.64 8.67 -24.83
C ASN A 194 -5.31 8.76 -26.22
N ASP A 195 -4.94 7.87 -27.13
CA ASP A 195 -5.52 7.81 -28.48
C ASP A 195 -7.02 7.43 -28.42
N ILE A 196 -7.41 6.48 -27.56
CA ILE A 196 -8.81 6.12 -27.31
C ILE A 196 -9.60 7.31 -26.76
N ALA A 197 -9.07 8.02 -25.77
CA ALA A 197 -9.72 9.19 -25.19
C ALA A 197 -9.96 10.27 -26.26
N ALA A 198 -8.96 10.56 -27.08
CA ALA A 198 -9.06 11.50 -28.19
C ALA A 198 -10.09 11.05 -29.24
N ALA A 199 -10.04 9.79 -29.69
CA ALA A 199 -10.96 9.24 -30.68
C ALA A 199 -12.44 9.26 -30.22
N LYS A 200 -12.67 9.08 -28.92
CA LYS A 200 -14.04 9.09 -28.35
C LYS A 200 -14.46 10.48 -27.85
N GLY A 201 -13.60 11.49 -27.91
CA GLY A 201 -13.89 12.82 -27.36
C GLY A 201 -14.11 12.83 -25.86
N LEU A 202 -13.46 11.92 -25.13
CA LEU A 202 -13.58 11.74 -23.67
C LEU A 202 -12.34 12.24 -22.95
N GLY A 203 -12.51 12.70 -21.70
CA GLY A 203 -11.39 12.89 -20.81
C GLY A 203 -10.77 11.53 -20.42
N LEU A 204 -9.43 11.46 -20.32
CA LEU A 204 -8.69 10.21 -20.04
C LEU A 204 -9.24 9.43 -18.84
N GLY A 205 -9.60 10.13 -17.76
CA GLY A 205 -10.19 9.51 -16.57
C GLY A 205 -11.50 8.75 -16.84
N LYS A 206 -12.29 9.18 -17.84
CA LYS A 206 -13.53 8.50 -18.22
C LYS A 206 -13.30 7.20 -18.98
N VAL A 207 -12.10 6.99 -19.51
CA VAL A 207 -11.68 5.74 -20.14
C VAL A 207 -10.96 4.84 -19.11
N ILE A 208 -10.09 5.42 -18.31
CA ILE A 208 -9.29 4.67 -17.30
C ILE A 208 -10.15 4.09 -16.19
N GLN A 209 -11.12 4.84 -15.65
CA GLN A 209 -11.86 4.40 -14.46
C GLN A 209 -12.76 3.16 -14.72
N PRO A 210 -13.52 3.06 -15.81
CA PRO A 210 -14.21 1.82 -16.14
C PRO A 210 -13.24 0.65 -16.35
N SER A 211 -12.11 0.87 -17.03
CA SER A 211 -11.08 -0.15 -17.24
C SER A 211 -10.46 -0.62 -15.93
N ARG A 212 -10.18 0.30 -15.01
CA ARG A 212 -9.68 -0.02 -13.67
C ARG A 212 -10.64 -0.94 -12.94
N LEU A 213 -11.91 -0.57 -12.92
CA LEU A 213 -12.94 -1.38 -12.26
C LEU A 213 -13.06 -2.76 -12.90
N ALA A 214 -13.06 -2.83 -14.23
CA ALA A 214 -13.16 -4.09 -14.97
C ALA A 214 -11.98 -5.03 -14.68
N LEU A 215 -10.76 -4.50 -14.59
CA LEU A 215 -9.53 -5.29 -14.42
C LEU A 215 -9.21 -5.63 -12.97
N THR A 216 -9.67 -4.84 -12.01
CA THR A 216 -9.28 -4.99 -10.60
C THR A 216 -10.45 -5.27 -9.66
N GLY A 217 -11.69 -5.09 -10.10
CA GLY A 217 -12.88 -5.09 -9.25
C GLY A 217 -12.99 -3.87 -8.32
N ARG A 218 -12.04 -2.93 -8.40
CA ARG A 218 -11.86 -1.83 -7.44
C ARG A 218 -11.84 -0.47 -8.13
N THR A 219 -12.19 0.57 -7.39
CA THR A 219 -12.11 1.96 -7.86
C THR A 219 -10.75 2.61 -7.61
N VAL A 220 -9.91 1.99 -6.78
CA VAL A 220 -8.56 2.45 -6.43
C VAL A 220 -7.56 1.32 -6.69
N SER A 221 -6.47 1.63 -7.37
CA SER A 221 -5.37 0.72 -7.65
C SER A 221 -4.06 1.52 -7.82
N PRO A 222 -2.92 0.87 -8.00
CA PRO A 222 -1.73 1.50 -8.56
C PRO A 222 -1.99 2.16 -9.91
N GLY A 223 -0.97 2.75 -10.52
CA GLY A 223 -1.06 3.31 -11.87
C GLY A 223 -1.66 2.29 -12.85
N MET A 224 -2.64 2.72 -13.65
CA MET A 224 -3.40 1.76 -14.47
C MET A 224 -2.54 1.05 -15.51
N TYR A 225 -1.56 1.76 -16.05
CA TYR A 225 -0.64 1.19 -17.04
C TYR A 225 0.32 0.17 -16.40
N ASP A 226 0.77 0.41 -15.15
CA ASP A 226 1.53 -0.58 -14.39
C ASP A 226 0.69 -1.84 -14.12
N VAL A 227 -0.57 -1.66 -13.72
CA VAL A 227 -1.50 -2.77 -13.49
C VAL A 227 -1.68 -3.60 -14.76
N MET A 228 -1.94 -2.96 -15.90
CA MET A 228 -2.12 -3.65 -17.19
C MET A 228 -0.87 -4.41 -17.59
N THR A 229 0.30 -3.76 -17.50
CA THR A 229 1.58 -4.37 -17.88
C THR A 229 1.90 -5.58 -17.01
N LEU A 230 1.59 -5.52 -15.71
CA LEU A 230 1.78 -6.64 -14.79
C LEU A 230 0.76 -7.77 -15.03
N LEU A 231 -0.49 -7.45 -15.37
CA LEU A 231 -1.50 -8.48 -15.73
C LEU A 231 -1.17 -9.19 -17.05
N GLY A 232 -0.46 -8.50 -17.95
CA GLY A 232 -0.15 -9.02 -19.28
C GLY A 232 -1.24 -8.73 -20.32
N GLY A 233 -0.94 -9.06 -21.57
CA GLY A 233 -1.84 -8.79 -22.72
C GLY A 233 -2.79 -9.94 -23.08
N GLU A 234 -2.83 -11.03 -22.29
CA GLU A 234 -3.70 -12.21 -22.55
C GLU A 234 -5.10 -12.07 -21.98
#